data_c6d72ab25e216edd09b82ed9a2033807
#
_entry.id   c6d72ab25e216edd09b82ed9a2033807
#
_cell.length_a   1.000
_cell.length_b   1.000
_cell.length_c   1.000
_cell.angle_alpha   90.00
_cell.angle_beta   90.00
_cell.angle_gamma   90.00
#
_symmetry.space_group_name_H-M   'P 1'
#
loop_
_entity.id
_entity.type
_entity.pdbx_description
1 polymer ?
#
loop_
_entity_poly.entity_id
_entity_poly.type
_entity_poly.pdbx_seq_one_letter_code
_entity_poly.pdbx_strand_id
1 'polypeptide(L)'
;MSTTVHIAGRAVPVTASCSCDLEAIVKCPNFVNWTKHIDSELDVRSIDVQSVDMFGNGRIGFIKFKSLVFKKSVPEGRHIPGIVFMRGPSVAILLVLRCEGKEYTVVTRQPRVPIANSCFTEIPAGVFDGDQFSGVAAKELKEEVGIVIDSSQLVDMTKAVYGDKYPGIFPSPGGCDEFFKLFLYEKDVTREELDSYRDKATGLMEEGEYICLKVIPLESLLTETSDAKALCALSLYHYLSSHSLVS
;
A
#
# COMPACT_ATOMS: atom_id res chain seq x y z
N MET A 1 -25.16 14.94 -11.56
CA MET A 1 -24.58 15.97 -10.66
C MET A 1 -23.18 16.31 -11.16
N SER A 2 -22.74 17.54 -10.94
CA SER A 2 -21.37 17.96 -11.30
C SER A 2 -20.82 18.89 -10.22
N THR A 3 -19.54 18.84 -9.98
CA THR A 3 -18.79 19.77 -9.12
C THR A 3 -17.50 20.18 -9.83
N THR A 4 -16.67 21.00 -9.20
CA THR A 4 -15.43 21.50 -9.80
C THR A 4 -14.29 21.39 -8.81
N VAL A 5 -13.13 20.95 -9.29
CA VAL A 5 -11.87 20.97 -8.53
C VAL A 5 -10.84 21.82 -9.26
N HIS A 6 -9.81 22.29 -8.54
CA HIS A 6 -8.72 23.04 -9.14
C HIS A 6 -7.48 22.15 -9.25
N ILE A 7 -6.98 21.97 -10.48
CA ILE A 7 -5.76 21.23 -10.77
C ILE A 7 -4.80 22.16 -11.51
N ALA A 8 -3.62 22.40 -10.96
CA ALA A 8 -2.61 23.29 -11.51
C ALA A 8 -3.18 24.70 -11.89
N GLY A 9 -4.06 25.25 -11.02
CA GLY A 9 -4.69 26.55 -11.22
C GLY A 9 -5.89 26.56 -12.19
N ARG A 10 -6.24 25.45 -12.81
CA ARG A 10 -7.37 25.33 -13.74
C ARG A 10 -8.58 24.73 -13.04
N ALA A 11 -9.76 25.27 -13.30
CA ALA A 11 -11.04 24.69 -12.91
C ALA A 11 -11.33 23.46 -13.79
N VAL A 12 -11.45 22.29 -13.17
CA VAL A 12 -11.70 21.00 -13.83
C VAL A 12 -13.06 20.47 -13.39
N PRO A 13 -14.00 20.24 -14.33
CA PRO A 13 -15.30 19.68 -14.00
C PRO A 13 -15.16 18.21 -13.59
N VAL A 14 -15.87 17.85 -12.51
CA VAL A 14 -16.02 16.47 -12.02
C VAL A 14 -17.49 16.09 -12.14
N THR A 15 -17.75 15.04 -12.89
CA THR A 15 -19.08 14.43 -13.07
C THR A 15 -19.09 13.02 -12.48
N ALA A 16 -20.27 12.43 -12.37
CA ALA A 16 -20.40 11.02 -12.04
C ALA A 16 -21.39 10.34 -12.99
N SER A 17 -21.00 9.20 -13.52
CA SER A 17 -21.87 8.26 -14.24
C SER A 17 -22.48 7.19 -13.33
N CYS A 18 -22.18 7.22 -12.04
CA CYS A 18 -22.78 6.38 -11.00
C CYS A 18 -23.54 7.22 -9.97
N SER A 19 -24.33 6.55 -9.12
CA SER A 19 -24.96 7.20 -7.95
C SER A 19 -23.93 7.29 -6.83
N CYS A 20 -23.46 8.50 -6.51
CA CYS A 20 -22.47 8.74 -5.47
C CYS A 20 -22.55 10.19 -4.95
N ASP A 21 -21.94 10.43 -3.80
CA ASP A 21 -21.76 11.78 -3.24
C ASP A 21 -20.47 12.39 -3.79
N LEU A 22 -20.57 13.20 -4.85
CA LEU A 22 -19.43 13.89 -5.45
C LEU A 22 -18.74 14.86 -4.48
N GLU A 23 -19.47 15.49 -3.56
CA GLU A 23 -18.89 16.41 -2.60
C GLU A 23 -18.00 15.68 -1.59
N ALA A 24 -18.40 14.49 -1.17
CA ALA A 24 -17.56 13.64 -0.34
C ALA A 24 -16.32 13.14 -1.09
N ILE A 25 -16.48 12.75 -2.36
CA ILE A 25 -15.37 12.24 -3.19
C ILE A 25 -14.29 13.30 -3.39
N VAL A 26 -14.66 14.52 -3.78
CA VAL A 26 -13.64 15.58 -4.04
C VAL A 26 -12.95 16.07 -2.77
N LYS A 27 -13.48 15.73 -1.59
CA LYS A 27 -12.87 15.99 -0.28
C LYS A 27 -12.11 14.78 0.28
N CYS A 28 -12.26 13.62 -0.36
CA CYS A 28 -11.55 12.40 0.07
C CYS A 28 -10.02 12.62 0.01
N PRO A 29 -9.28 12.25 1.07
CA PRO A 29 -7.83 12.51 1.13
C PRO A 29 -7.05 12.00 -0.08
N ASN A 30 -7.35 10.79 -0.56
CA ASN A 30 -6.68 10.22 -1.74
C ASN A 30 -6.94 11.04 -3.00
N PHE A 31 -8.20 11.48 -3.22
CA PHE A 31 -8.57 12.30 -4.38
C PHE A 31 -7.91 13.69 -4.31
N VAL A 32 -7.92 14.32 -3.13
CA VAL A 32 -7.25 15.62 -2.89
C VAL A 32 -5.75 15.49 -3.12
N ASN A 33 -5.14 14.42 -2.60
CA ASN A 33 -3.71 14.16 -2.79
C ASN A 33 -3.38 13.97 -4.27
N TRP A 34 -4.15 13.17 -5.00
CA TRP A 34 -3.96 12.94 -6.43
C TRP A 34 -4.05 14.26 -7.23
N THR A 35 -5.09 15.08 -6.98
CA THR A 35 -5.28 16.36 -7.70
C THR A 35 -4.15 17.36 -7.42
N LYS A 36 -3.56 17.35 -6.22
CA LYS A 36 -2.46 18.24 -5.83
C LYS A 36 -1.11 17.84 -6.45
N HIS A 37 -0.92 16.55 -6.74
CA HIS A 37 0.35 16.02 -7.22
C HIS A 37 0.35 15.68 -8.73
N ILE A 38 -0.67 16.14 -9.47
CA ILE A 38 -0.67 16.03 -10.93
C ILE A 38 0.55 16.77 -11.49
N ASP A 39 1.35 16.03 -12.27
CA ASP A 39 2.50 16.59 -12.96
C ASP A 39 2.11 17.77 -13.87
N SER A 40 2.91 18.81 -13.88
CA SER A 40 2.65 20.05 -14.65
C SER A 40 2.55 19.82 -16.17
N GLU A 41 3.12 18.72 -16.69
CA GLU A 41 3.00 18.29 -18.10
C GLU A 41 1.65 17.66 -18.43
N LEU A 42 0.84 17.30 -17.42
CA LEU A 42 -0.48 16.69 -17.59
C LEU A 42 -1.59 17.76 -17.53
N ASP A 43 -2.31 17.93 -18.63
CA ASP A 43 -3.48 18.81 -18.72
C ASP A 43 -4.77 18.00 -18.54
N VAL A 44 -5.26 17.96 -17.30
CA VAL A 44 -6.52 17.28 -16.94
C VAL A 44 -7.68 18.25 -17.27
N ARG A 45 -8.59 17.82 -18.16
CA ARG A 45 -9.70 18.66 -18.65
C ARG A 45 -11.04 18.30 -18.04
N SER A 46 -11.27 17.05 -17.68
CA SER A 46 -12.46 16.60 -16.99
C SER A 46 -12.21 15.29 -16.25
N ILE A 47 -13.06 15.00 -15.26
CA ILE A 47 -13.05 13.75 -14.49
C ILE A 47 -14.48 13.22 -14.46
N ASP A 48 -14.67 11.93 -14.74
CA ASP A 48 -15.95 11.23 -14.62
C ASP A 48 -15.80 10.06 -13.63
N VAL A 49 -16.47 10.15 -12.49
CA VAL A 49 -16.50 9.11 -11.47
C VAL A 49 -17.42 7.98 -11.94
N GLN A 50 -16.89 6.79 -12.08
CA GLN A 50 -17.59 5.63 -12.64
C GLN A 50 -18.13 4.68 -11.58
N SER A 51 -17.43 4.53 -10.45
CA SER A 51 -17.88 3.76 -9.29
C SER A 51 -17.21 4.22 -8.01
N VAL A 52 -17.86 3.95 -6.89
CA VAL A 52 -17.34 4.18 -5.54
C VAL A 52 -17.73 2.99 -4.68
N ASP A 53 -16.73 2.38 -4.04
CA ASP A 53 -16.94 1.32 -3.06
C ASP A 53 -16.77 1.89 -1.65
N MET A 54 -17.79 1.66 -0.82
CA MET A 54 -17.81 2.12 0.57
C MET A 54 -17.35 1.00 1.49
N PHE A 55 -16.45 1.31 2.40
CA PHE A 55 -16.05 0.39 3.47
C PHE A 55 -16.90 0.60 4.72
N GLY A 56 -16.71 -0.24 5.71
CA GLY A 56 -17.39 -0.11 6.99
C GLY A 56 -17.37 1.32 7.54
N ASN A 57 -18.37 1.70 8.31
CA ASN A 57 -18.57 3.05 8.88
C ASN A 57 -18.77 4.18 7.86
N GLY A 58 -19.17 3.87 6.62
CA GLY A 58 -19.43 4.88 5.59
C GLY A 58 -18.19 5.55 5.02
N ARG A 59 -17.01 4.98 5.21
CA ARG A 59 -15.75 5.45 4.64
C ARG A 59 -15.67 5.10 3.15
N ILE A 60 -15.24 6.06 2.31
CA ILE A 60 -14.90 5.80 0.91
C ILE A 60 -13.68 4.86 0.89
N GLY A 61 -13.86 3.69 0.30
CA GLY A 61 -12.82 2.69 0.12
C GLY A 61 -12.09 2.87 -1.20
N PHE A 62 -12.77 2.56 -2.31
CA PHE A 62 -12.21 2.69 -3.64
C PHE A 62 -13.01 3.64 -4.50
N ILE A 63 -12.32 4.34 -5.39
CA ILE A 63 -12.95 5.21 -6.39
C ILE A 63 -12.40 4.81 -7.76
N LYS A 64 -13.26 4.49 -8.70
CA LYS A 64 -12.88 4.35 -10.09
C LYS A 64 -13.37 5.55 -10.88
N PHE A 65 -12.46 6.22 -11.59
CA PHE A 65 -12.82 7.34 -12.45
C PHE A 65 -12.07 7.31 -13.77
N LYS A 66 -12.56 8.05 -14.74
CA LYS A 66 -11.92 8.31 -16.01
C LYS A 66 -11.69 9.81 -16.15
N SER A 67 -10.47 10.22 -16.42
CA SER A 67 -10.10 11.60 -16.71
C SER A 67 -9.77 11.80 -18.19
N LEU A 68 -10.15 12.93 -18.72
CA LEU A 68 -9.70 13.38 -20.04
C LEU A 68 -8.38 14.14 -19.81
N VAL A 69 -7.27 13.53 -20.21
CA VAL A 69 -5.92 14.04 -19.97
C VAL A 69 -5.17 14.20 -21.26
N PHE A 70 -4.47 15.29 -21.39
CA PHE A 70 -3.54 15.56 -22.49
C PHE A 70 -2.14 15.75 -21.92
N LYS A 71 -1.13 15.34 -22.67
CA LYS A 71 0.26 15.66 -22.33
C LYS A 71 0.68 16.88 -23.16
N LYS A 72 1.13 17.94 -22.52
CA LYS A 72 1.45 19.24 -23.16
C LYS A 72 2.51 19.10 -24.27
N SER A 73 3.47 18.20 -24.09
CA SER A 73 4.52 17.90 -25.07
C SER A 73 4.07 17.05 -26.27
N VAL A 74 2.79 16.58 -26.29
CA VAL A 74 2.22 15.79 -27.39
C VAL A 74 1.33 16.68 -28.24
N PRO A 75 1.37 16.55 -29.61
CA PRO A 75 0.53 17.35 -30.49
C PRO A 75 -0.95 17.36 -30.10
N GLU A 76 -1.62 18.48 -30.31
CA GLU A 76 -3.04 18.66 -30.01
C GLU A 76 -3.93 17.56 -30.63
N GLY A 77 -4.99 17.21 -29.92
CA GLY A 77 -5.97 16.18 -30.32
C GLY A 77 -5.66 14.77 -29.86
N ARG A 78 -4.50 14.49 -29.30
CA ARG A 78 -4.17 13.18 -28.73
C ARG A 78 -4.25 13.20 -27.21
N HIS A 79 -5.33 12.64 -26.67
CA HIS A 79 -5.42 12.38 -25.23
C HIS A 79 -4.69 11.08 -24.88
N ILE A 80 -4.19 11.02 -23.64
CA ILE A 80 -3.60 9.82 -23.06
C ILE A 80 -4.65 9.03 -22.26
N PRO A 81 -4.45 7.71 -22.03
CA PRO A 81 -5.32 6.93 -21.13
C PRO A 81 -5.39 7.55 -19.74
N GLY A 82 -6.61 7.73 -19.23
CA GLY A 82 -6.83 8.41 -17.94
C GLY A 82 -7.78 7.64 -17.02
N ILE A 83 -7.83 6.30 -17.12
CA ILE A 83 -8.58 5.47 -16.18
C ILE A 83 -7.73 5.30 -14.93
N VAL A 84 -8.34 5.54 -13.77
CA VAL A 84 -7.70 5.41 -12.46
C VAL A 84 -8.59 4.56 -11.56
N PHE A 85 -8.01 3.50 -11.00
CA PHE A 85 -8.53 2.80 -9.84
C PHE A 85 -7.81 3.36 -8.62
N MET A 86 -8.51 4.19 -7.86
CA MET A 86 -7.96 4.88 -6.70
C MET A 86 -8.26 4.08 -5.44
N ARG A 87 -7.19 3.63 -4.77
CA ARG A 87 -7.26 2.92 -3.49
C ARG A 87 -6.37 3.54 -2.41
N GLY A 88 -5.50 4.44 -2.81
CA GLY A 88 -4.57 5.10 -1.90
C GLY A 88 -3.36 4.25 -1.51
N PRO A 89 -2.49 4.80 -0.64
CA PRO A 89 -1.25 4.15 -0.24
C PRO A 89 -1.47 3.02 0.77
N SER A 90 -0.44 2.18 0.90
CA SER A 90 -0.36 1.10 1.87
C SER A 90 1.03 1.03 2.53
N VAL A 91 1.13 0.24 3.57
CA VAL A 91 2.40 -0.11 4.24
C VAL A 91 2.59 -1.61 4.19
N ALA A 92 3.85 -2.05 4.17
CA ALA A 92 4.17 -3.45 4.41
C ALA A 92 5.45 -3.57 5.23
N ILE A 93 5.57 -4.65 5.99
CA ILE A 93 6.64 -4.82 6.96
C ILE A 93 7.37 -6.12 6.71
N LEU A 94 8.69 -6.03 6.51
CA LEU A 94 9.57 -7.19 6.56
C LEU A 94 10.00 -7.41 8.01
N LEU A 95 9.65 -8.57 8.53
CA LEU A 95 10.14 -9.04 9.82
C LEU A 95 11.41 -9.85 9.61
N VAL A 96 12.50 -9.48 10.28
CA VAL A 96 13.73 -10.28 10.34
C VAL A 96 13.93 -10.71 11.77
N LEU A 97 13.60 -11.96 12.05
CA LEU A 97 13.71 -12.57 13.38
C LEU A 97 14.93 -13.47 13.44
N ARG A 98 15.91 -13.13 14.28
CA ARG A 98 17.14 -13.92 14.45
C ARG A 98 16.96 -14.91 15.59
N CYS A 99 17.10 -16.18 15.27
CA CYS A 99 17.01 -17.28 16.23
C CYS A 99 18.13 -18.30 15.97
N GLU A 100 18.96 -18.56 16.98
CA GLU A 100 20.03 -19.58 16.90
C GLU A 100 20.95 -19.41 15.68
N GLY A 101 21.30 -18.15 15.37
CA GLY A 101 22.21 -17.82 14.26
C GLY A 101 21.59 -17.93 12.86
N LYS A 102 20.25 -18.05 12.76
CA LYS A 102 19.50 -18.07 11.49
C LYS A 102 18.48 -16.95 11.46
N GLU A 103 18.18 -16.47 10.26
CA GLU A 103 17.15 -15.47 10.03
C GLU A 103 15.84 -16.11 9.55
N TYR A 104 14.74 -15.66 10.13
CA TYR A 104 13.39 -16.06 9.82
C TYR A 104 12.52 -14.84 9.53
N THR A 105 11.44 -15.05 8.82
CA THR A 105 10.38 -14.06 8.66
C THR A 105 9.02 -14.67 8.97
N VAL A 106 8.07 -13.81 9.33
CA VAL A 106 6.66 -14.20 9.49
C VAL A 106 5.91 -13.66 8.30
N VAL A 107 5.20 -14.54 7.61
CA VAL A 107 4.29 -14.19 6.52
C VAL A 107 2.85 -14.48 6.92
N THR A 108 1.94 -13.72 6.37
CA THR A 108 0.49 -13.90 6.52
C THR A 108 -0.05 -14.71 5.35
N ARG A 109 -1.03 -15.56 5.62
CA ARG A 109 -1.81 -16.28 4.60
C ARG A 109 -3.27 -15.89 4.74
N GLN A 110 -3.84 -15.33 3.68
CA GLN A 110 -5.22 -14.84 3.71
C GLN A 110 -5.89 -14.90 2.33
N PRO A 111 -7.24 -14.88 2.28
CA PRO A 111 -7.96 -14.82 1.01
C PRO A 111 -7.70 -13.51 0.27
N ARG A 112 -7.45 -13.61 -1.04
CA ARG A 112 -7.33 -12.45 -1.95
C ARG A 112 -8.22 -12.67 -3.17
N VAL A 113 -9.47 -12.23 -3.05
CA VAL A 113 -10.50 -12.39 -4.10
C VAL A 113 -10.08 -11.79 -5.44
N PRO A 114 -9.41 -10.61 -5.52
CA PRO A 114 -9.02 -10.02 -6.80
C PRO A 114 -8.10 -10.90 -7.65
N ILE A 115 -7.33 -11.78 -7.02
CA ILE A 115 -6.46 -12.75 -7.71
C ILE A 115 -7.02 -14.19 -7.63
N ALA A 116 -8.30 -14.34 -7.23
CA ALA A 116 -8.99 -15.62 -7.10
C ALA A 116 -8.23 -16.66 -6.23
N ASN A 117 -7.56 -16.20 -5.18
CA ASN A 117 -6.77 -17.07 -4.28
C ASN A 117 -7.37 -17.05 -2.87
N SER A 118 -7.63 -18.25 -2.33
CA SER A 118 -8.19 -18.40 -0.98
C SER A 118 -7.14 -18.41 0.13
N CYS A 119 -5.86 -18.49 -0.21
CA CYS A 119 -4.77 -18.62 0.77
C CYS A 119 -3.45 -18.05 0.19
N PHE A 120 -3.46 -16.74 -0.11
CA PHE A 120 -2.29 -16.08 -0.66
C PHE A 120 -1.30 -15.74 0.45
N THR A 121 -0.01 -16.03 0.21
CA THR A 121 1.08 -15.74 1.15
C THR A 121 1.61 -14.33 0.89
N GLU A 122 1.70 -13.50 1.92
CA GLU A 122 2.15 -12.11 1.85
C GLU A 122 3.03 -11.78 3.07
N ILE A 123 3.79 -10.70 3.02
CA ILE A 123 4.31 -10.07 4.24
C ILE A 123 3.20 -9.24 4.89
N PRO A 124 3.24 -9.01 6.22
CA PRO A 124 2.26 -8.16 6.91
C PRO A 124 2.12 -6.80 6.24
N ALA A 125 0.89 -6.39 5.97
CA ALA A 125 0.61 -5.19 5.20
C ALA A 125 -0.80 -4.65 5.43
N GLY A 126 -0.93 -3.31 5.49
CA GLY A 126 -2.23 -2.67 5.65
C GLY A 126 -2.40 -1.39 4.83
N VAL A 127 -3.65 -0.97 4.70
CA VAL A 127 -4.01 0.28 4.00
C VAL A 127 -3.66 1.46 4.91
N PHE A 128 -3.05 2.49 4.33
CA PHE A 128 -2.75 3.71 5.07
C PHE A 128 -4.04 4.50 5.35
N ASP A 129 -4.39 4.59 6.61
CA ASP A 129 -5.58 5.28 7.12
C ASP A 129 -5.27 6.29 8.23
N GLY A 130 -4.00 6.60 8.47
CA GLY A 130 -3.52 7.44 9.57
C GLY A 130 -2.70 8.65 9.14
N ASP A 131 -2.11 9.31 10.14
CA ASP A 131 -1.29 10.50 9.91
C ASP A 131 0.18 10.17 9.59
N GLN A 132 0.67 9.01 10.06
CA GLN A 132 2.06 8.58 9.90
C GLN A 132 2.16 7.12 9.47
N PHE A 133 2.94 6.87 8.43
CA PHE A 133 3.14 5.53 7.87
C PHE A 133 3.74 4.53 8.87
N SER A 134 4.70 4.96 9.70
CA SER A 134 5.29 4.10 10.74
C SER A 134 4.29 3.73 11.84
N GLY A 135 3.37 4.62 12.18
CA GLY A 135 2.28 4.35 13.13
C GLY A 135 1.33 3.29 12.60
N VAL A 136 0.94 3.39 11.32
CA VAL A 136 0.10 2.37 10.66
C VAL A 136 0.84 1.04 10.60
N ALA A 137 2.13 1.01 10.22
CA ALA A 137 2.92 -0.21 10.20
C ALA A 137 3.00 -0.89 11.58
N ALA A 138 3.18 -0.13 12.66
CA ALA A 138 3.18 -0.69 14.02
C ALA A 138 1.79 -1.24 14.42
N LYS A 139 0.71 -0.59 14.00
CA LYS A 139 -0.67 -1.06 14.19
C LYS A 139 -0.90 -2.39 13.47
N GLU A 140 -0.51 -2.49 12.19
CA GLU A 140 -0.64 -3.71 11.39
C GLU A 140 0.14 -4.89 11.99
N LEU A 141 1.36 -4.66 12.49
CA LEU A 141 2.11 -5.70 13.20
C LEU A 141 1.37 -6.22 14.43
N LYS A 142 0.69 -5.34 15.17
CA LYS A 142 -0.12 -5.75 16.32
C LYS A 142 -1.35 -6.56 15.89
N GLU A 143 -2.05 -6.12 14.86
CA GLU A 143 -3.33 -6.73 14.42
C GLU A 143 -3.09 -8.04 13.67
N GLU A 144 -2.16 -8.05 12.71
CA GLU A 144 -1.89 -9.22 11.89
C GLU A 144 -0.94 -10.24 12.53
N VAL A 145 0.07 -9.81 13.30
CA VAL A 145 1.11 -10.70 13.85
C VAL A 145 1.02 -10.85 15.37
N GLY A 146 0.46 -9.85 16.05
CA GLY A 146 0.41 -9.80 17.51
C GLY A 146 1.68 -9.24 18.14
N ILE A 147 2.55 -8.58 17.36
CA ILE A 147 3.76 -7.91 17.85
C ILE A 147 3.44 -6.46 18.18
N VAL A 148 3.64 -6.08 19.44
CA VAL A 148 3.46 -4.71 19.93
C VAL A 148 4.81 -4.03 20.00
N ILE A 149 4.98 -2.96 19.21
CA ILE A 149 6.23 -2.18 19.15
C ILE A 149 5.93 -0.68 19.19
N ASP A 150 6.94 0.10 19.53
CA ASP A 150 6.94 1.53 19.23
C ASP A 150 7.32 1.75 17.76
N SER A 151 6.69 2.70 17.09
CA SER A 151 6.95 2.99 15.68
C SER A 151 8.40 3.43 15.40
N SER A 152 9.13 3.91 16.41
CA SER A 152 10.56 4.25 16.32
C SER A 152 11.48 3.03 16.15
N GLN A 153 10.97 1.82 16.41
CA GLN A 153 11.70 0.57 16.19
C GLN A 153 11.66 0.10 14.73
N LEU A 154 10.88 0.77 13.89
CA LEU A 154 10.77 0.47 12.47
C LEU A 154 11.76 1.30 11.66
N VAL A 155 12.47 0.66 10.74
CA VAL A 155 13.29 1.33 9.73
C VAL A 155 12.44 1.52 8.45
N ASP A 156 12.21 2.77 8.03
CA ASP A 156 11.60 3.06 6.72
C ASP A 156 12.62 2.78 5.62
N MET A 157 12.61 1.56 5.08
CA MET A 157 13.51 1.12 4.01
C MET A 157 13.31 1.92 2.73
N THR A 158 12.06 2.32 2.44
CA THR A 158 11.73 3.11 1.26
C THR A 158 12.40 4.48 1.33
N LYS A 159 12.30 5.14 2.48
CA LYS A 159 12.96 6.43 2.70
C LYS A 159 14.48 6.30 2.75
N ALA A 160 14.99 5.25 3.36
CA ALA A 160 16.44 5.01 3.44
C ALA A 160 17.08 4.86 2.05
N VAL A 161 16.37 4.25 1.08
CA VAL A 161 16.88 4.04 -0.28
C VAL A 161 16.59 5.22 -1.21
N TYR A 162 15.37 5.75 -1.18
CA TYR A 162 14.92 6.76 -2.15
C TYR A 162 14.95 8.20 -1.64
N GLY A 163 15.14 8.41 -0.33
CA GLY A 163 14.98 9.73 0.28
C GLY A 163 13.57 10.28 0.07
N ASP A 164 13.48 11.54 -0.34
CA ASP A 164 12.21 12.20 -0.66
C ASP A 164 11.88 12.20 -2.17
N LYS A 165 12.67 11.45 -2.97
CA LYS A 165 12.51 11.44 -4.44
C LYS A 165 11.22 10.75 -4.87
N TYR A 166 10.81 9.69 -4.17
CA TYR A 166 9.59 8.93 -4.45
C TYR A 166 8.79 8.74 -3.16
N PRO A 167 7.45 8.82 -3.21
CA PRO A 167 6.60 8.61 -2.04
C PRO A 167 6.61 7.16 -1.54
N GLY A 168 6.89 6.21 -2.43
CA GLY A 168 6.87 4.77 -2.20
C GLY A 168 7.14 4.01 -3.48
N ILE A 169 6.83 2.72 -3.46
CA ILE A 169 6.95 1.81 -4.60
C ILE A 169 5.57 1.63 -5.22
N PHE A 170 5.46 1.80 -6.54
CA PHE A 170 4.21 1.68 -7.28
C PHE A 170 4.06 0.27 -7.85
N PRO A 171 3.11 -0.55 -7.38
CA PRO A 171 2.92 -1.92 -7.89
C PRO A 171 2.26 -1.96 -9.27
N SER A 172 1.40 -1.00 -9.59
CA SER A 172 0.63 -0.98 -10.83
C SER A 172 0.32 0.43 -11.35
N PRO A 173 1.35 1.25 -11.69
CA PRO A 173 1.18 2.67 -12.04
C PRO A 173 0.42 2.90 -13.36
N GLY A 174 0.16 1.85 -14.14
CA GLY A 174 -0.61 1.94 -15.38
C GLY A 174 -2.12 2.12 -15.19
N GLY A 175 -2.65 1.90 -13.98
CA GLY A 175 -4.09 1.97 -13.75
C GLY A 175 -4.48 2.24 -12.29
N CYS A 176 -3.54 2.15 -11.36
CA CYS A 176 -3.78 2.31 -9.93
C CYS A 176 -2.89 3.42 -9.35
N ASP A 177 -3.43 4.19 -8.40
CA ASP A 177 -2.70 5.21 -7.66
C ASP A 177 -1.90 4.66 -6.49
N GLU A 178 -2.06 3.37 -6.18
CA GLU A 178 -1.39 2.75 -5.06
C GLU A 178 0.13 2.89 -5.13
N PHE A 179 0.69 3.32 -4.03
CA PHE A 179 2.08 3.06 -3.69
C PHE A 179 2.17 2.45 -2.30
N PHE A 180 3.22 1.70 -2.02
CA PHE A 180 3.46 1.19 -0.68
C PHE A 180 4.81 1.61 -0.14
N LYS A 181 4.85 1.85 1.17
CA LYS A 181 6.09 2.00 1.93
C LYS A 181 6.47 0.71 2.59
N LEU A 182 7.75 0.43 2.61
CA LEU A 182 8.33 -0.77 3.20
C LEU A 182 9.08 -0.42 4.47
N PHE A 183 8.70 -1.11 5.54
CA PHE A 183 9.35 -1.02 6.83
C PHE A 183 10.07 -2.32 7.16
N LEU A 184 11.18 -2.20 7.91
CA LEU A 184 11.92 -3.32 8.46
C LEU A 184 11.75 -3.31 9.99
N TYR A 185 11.50 -4.48 10.55
CA TYR A 185 11.60 -4.75 11.97
C TYR A 185 12.55 -5.91 12.20
N GLU A 186 13.59 -5.70 13.00
CA GLU A 186 14.59 -6.72 13.33
C GLU A 186 14.54 -7.02 14.81
N LYS A 187 14.63 -8.30 15.17
CA LYS A 187 14.62 -8.73 16.56
C LYS A 187 15.33 -10.08 16.74
N ASP A 188 16.15 -10.20 17.80
CA ASP A 188 16.58 -11.48 18.29
C ASP A 188 15.48 -12.12 19.13
N VAL A 189 15.13 -13.36 18.84
CA VAL A 189 14.01 -14.07 19.46
C VAL A 189 14.46 -15.45 19.97
N THR A 190 13.81 -15.93 21.03
CA THR A 190 13.97 -17.32 21.47
C THR A 190 13.26 -18.27 20.53
N ARG A 191 13.59 -19.57 20.61
CA ARG A 191 12.90 -20.61 19.86
C ARG A 191 11.39 -20.66 20.22
N GLU A 192 11.07 -20.52 21.49
CA GLU A 192 9.70 -20.51 21.97
C GLU A 192 8.91 -19.32 21.40
N GLU A 193 9.52 -18.12 21.37
CA GLU A 193 8.89 -16.95 20.78
C GLU A 193 8.67 -17.15 19.27
N LEU A 194 9.68 -17.62 18.54
CA LEU A 194 9.56 -17.88 17.12
C LEU A 194 8.45 -18.90 16.81
N ASP A 195 8.39 -19.99 17.58
CA ASP A 195 7.40 -21.06 17.39
C ASP A 195 5.97 -20.60 17.79
N SER A 196 5.85 -19.57 18.65
CA SER A 196 4.54 -18.97 19.01
C SER A 196 3.82 -18.28 17.86
N TYR A 197 4.53 -17.95 16.77
CA TYR A 197 3.93 -17.39 15.55
C TYR A 197 3.45 -18.46 14.55
N ARG A 198 3.87 -19.74 14.72
CA ARG A 198 3.54 -20.80 13.76
C ARG A 198 2.06 -21.14 13.79
N ASP A 199 1.46 -21.14 12.61
CA ASP A 199 0.05 -21.51 12.38
C ASP A 199 -0.96 -20.77 13.28
N LYS A 200 -0.55 -19.64 13.83
CA LYS A 200 -1.39 -18.78 14.66
C LYS A 200 -2.45 -18.11 13.78
N ALA A 201 -3.72 -18.28 14.17
CA ALA A 201 -4.82 -17.52 13.58
C ALA A 201 -4.86 -16.10 14.16
N THR A 202 -4.93 -15.11 13.28
CA THR A 202 -4.93 -13.69 13.62
C THR A 202 -5.87 -12.93 12.66
N GLY A 203 -5.80 -11.59 12.68
CA GLY A 203 -6.69 -10.71 11.92
C GLY A 203 -7.96 -10.36 12.67
N LEU A 204 -8.67 -9.38 12.16
CA LEU A 204 -9.92 -8.88 12.74
C LEU A 204 -11.11 -9.65 12.15
N MET A 205 -11.47 -10.79 12.78
CA MET A 205 -12.57 -11.66 12.29
C MET A 205 -13.90 -10.91 12.15
N GLU A 206 -14.14 -9.89 12.99
CA GLU A 206 -15.34 -9.05 12.93
C GLU A 206 -15.36 -8.18 11.66
N GLU A 207 -14.21 -7.91 11.08
CA GLU A 207 -14.04 -7.18 9.81
C GLU A 207 -13.91 -8.14 8.61
N GLY A 208 -13.99 -9.45 8.83
CA GLY A 208 -13.86 -10.47 7.77
C GLY A 208 -12.42 -10.81 7.41
N GLU A 209 -11.46 -10.43 8.25
CA GLU A 209 -10.05 -10.77 8.07
C GLU A 209 -9.72 -12.13 8.68
N TYR A 210 -9.40 -13.08 7.82
CA TYR A 210 -9.00 -14.44 8.20
C TYR A 210 -7.54 -14.64 7.84
N ILE A 211 -6.65 -14.42 8.82
CA ILE A 211 -5.21 -14.51 8.65
C ILE A 211 -4.66 -15.72 9.40
N CYS A 212 -3.75 -16.46 8.76
CA CYS A 212 -2.98 -17.51 9.39
C CYS A 212 -1.48 -17.20 9.19
N LEU A 213 -0.72 -17.18 10.27
CA LEU A 213 0.70 -16.89 10.24
C LEU A 213 1.50 -18.13 9.82
N LYS A 214 2.58 -17.90 9.06
CA LYS A 214 3.58 -18.91 8.73
C LYS A 214 4.98 -18.35 9.02
N VAL A 215 5.79 -19.09 9.76
CA VAL A 215 7.22 -18.78 9.98
C VAL A 215 8.03 -19.53 8.94
N ILE A 216 8.86 -18.82 8.21
CA ILE A 216 9.77 -19.39 7.19
C ILE A 216 11.18 -18.85 7.35
N PRO A 217 12.23 -19.58 6.91
CA PRO A 217 13.56 -19.01 6.75
C PRO A 217 13.49 -17.79 5.81
N LEU A 218 14.19 -16.71 6.14
CA LEU A 218 14.17 -15.49 5.32
C LEU A 218 14.64 -15.76 3.89
N GLU A 219 15.63 -16.62 3.72
CA GLU A 219 16.16 -17.05 2.42
C GLU A 219 15.11 -17.73 1.52
N SER A 220 14.08 -18.32 2.13
CA SER A 220 13.00 -19.00 1.41
C SER A 220 11.91 -18.05 0.92
N LEU A 221 11.93 -16.77 1.31
CA LEU A 221 10.83 -15.83 1.02
C LEU A 221 10.51 -15.72 -0.47
N LEU A 222 11.54 -15.72 -1.34
CA LEU A 222 11.37 -15.65 -2.80
C LEU A 222 10.61 -16.85 -3.39
N THR A 223 10.69 -18.01 -2.77
CA THR A 223 10.06 -19.25 -3.25
C THR A 223 8.70 -19.52 -2.60
N GLU A 224 8.42 -18.84 -1.48
CA GLU A 224 7.20 -19.01 -0.69
C GLU A 224 6.07 -18.07 -1.11
N THR A 225 6.40 -16.97 -1.79
CA THR A 225 5.39 -16.01 -2.24
C THR A 225 5.75 -15.32 -3.56
N SER A 226 4.71 -14.92 -4.30
CA SER A 226 4.80 -14.01 -5.45
C SER A 226 4.28 -12.59 -5.13
N ASP A 227 4.13 -12.26 -3.85
CA ASP A 227 3.73 -10.92 -3.42
C ASP A 227 4.82 -9.88 -3.76
N ALA A 228 4.46 -8.90 -4.57
CA ALA A 228 5.38 -7.84 -4.98
C ALA A 228 5.97 -7.06 -3.78
N LYS A 229 5.20 -6.89 -2.69
CA LYS A 229 5.67 -6.21 -1.48
C LYS A 229 6.82 -6.99 -0.83
N ALA A 230 6.67 -8.33 -0.72
CA ALA A 230 7.69 -9.22 -0.19
C ALA A 230 8.96 -9.21 -1.03
N LEU A 231 8.83 -9.30 -2.36
CA LEU A 231 9.97 -9.28 -3.28
C LEU A 231 10.73 -7.94 -3.22
N CYS A 232 10.01 -6.83 -3.21
CA CYS A 232 10.60 -5.50 -3.06
C CYS A 232 11.25 -5.32 -1.69
N ALA A 233 10.61 -5.79 -0.59
CA ALA A 233 11.15 -5.69 0.75
C ALA A 233 12.47 -6.43 0.88
N LEU A 234 12.54 -7.66 0.37
CA LEU A 234 13.79 -8.43 0.39
C LEU A 234 14.89 -7.77 -0.45
N SER A 235 14.54 -7.19 -1.59
CA SER A 235 15.48 -6.44 -2.44
C SER A 235 16.05 -5.21 -1.72
N LEU A 236 15.20 -4.41 -1.06
CA LEU A 236 15.64 -3.25 -0.28
C LEU A 236 16.46 -3.67 0.94
N TYR A 237 16.06 -4.73 1.64
CA TYR A 237 16.81 -5.26 2.78
C TYR A 237 18.22 -5.66 2.38
N HIS A 238 18.39 -6.44 1.31
CA HIS A 238 19.71 -6.82 0.81
C HIS A 238 20.55 -5.60 0.37
N TYR A 239 19.92 -4.62 -0.27
CA TYR A 239 20.61 -3.39 -0.64
C TYR A 239 21.12 -2.65 0.61
N LEU A 240 20.26 -2.45 1.60
CA LEU A 240 20.62 -1.73 2.83
C LEU A 240 21.68 -2.48 3.64
N SER A 241 21.57 -3.82 3.77
CA SER A 241 22.57 -4.65 4.45
C SER A 241 23.93 -4.58 3.76
N SER A 242 23.97 -4.66 2.42
CA SER A 242 25.21 -4.58 1.65
C SER A 242 25.91 -3.21 1.74
N HIS A 243 25.17 -2.16 2.11
CA HIS A 243 25.70 -0.80 2.32
C HIS A 243 25.85 -0.44 3.80
N SER A 244 25.71 -1.41 4.73
CA SER A 244 25.80 -1.22 6.19
C SER A 244 24.86 -0.15 6.74
N LEU A 245 23.66 -0.04 6.15
CA LEU A 245 22.61 0.89 6.57
C LEU A 245 21.57 0.22 7.48
N VAL A 246 21.59 -1.09 7.58
CA VAL A 246 20.84 -1.94 8.53
C VAL A 246 21.75 -3.08 9.00
N SER A 247 21.41 -3.73 10.11
CA SER A 247 22.23 -4.78 10.77
C SER A 247 22.06 -6.15 10.11
#